data_9278587167d9e8f21c70f609b55a7c6a
#
_entry.id   9278587167d9e8f21c70f609b55a7c6a
#
_cell.length_a   1.000
_cell.length_b   1.000
_cell.length_c   1.000
_cell.angle_alpha   90.00
_cell.angle_beta   90.00
_cell.angle_gamma   90.00
#
_symmetry.space_group_name_H-M   'P 1'
#
loop_
_entity.id
_entity.type
_entity.pdbx_description
1 polymer ?
#
loop_
_entity_poly.entity_id
_entity_poly.type
_entity_poly.pdbx_seq_one_letter_code
_entity_poly.pdbx_strand_id
1 'polypeptide(L)'
;MDYYTRFIRSNPDWEFVDVYTDEGISALNTKHRDGFNRMIEDALAGKINLIVTKSVSRFARNTVDSLSTIRLLKEHGVEVFFEKEAIWTFDGRGELLLTIMSSLAQEESRSISENVTWGQRKRFADGKVTMPYSSFLGYRKGADGLPEIVPEEAAIVRQIYTLFIQGKTLNWIAKYLTEQGIPTPRGKAKWQSSTVESILTNEKYKGCAILQKKFTVDFLSKKMKVNEGEVPQYIV
;
A
#
# COMPACT_ATOMS: atom_id res chain seq x y z
N MET A 1 2.79 -0.89 -36.76
CA MET A 1 3.92 0.07 -36.86
C MET A 1 3.74 1.04 -38.02
N ASP A 2 3.48 0.63 -39.24
CA ASP A 2 3.42 1.52 -40.41
C ASP A 2 2.39 2.67 -40.35
N TYR A 3 1.26 2.51 -39.66
CA TYR A 3 0.23 3.53 -39.59
C TYR A 3 0.71 4.80 -38.90
N TYR A 4 1.19 4.71 -37.64
CA TYR A 4 1.64 5.88 -36.87
C TYR A 4 2.90 6.52 -37.45
N THR A 5 3.82 5.71 -37.98
CA THR A 5 5.00 6.24 -38.67
C THR A 5 4.59 7.08 -39.88
N ARG A 6 3.63 6.61 -40.68
CA ARG A 6 3.10 7.39 -41.81
C ARG A 6 2.30 8.59 -41.36
N PHE A 7 1.47 8.45 -40.32
CA PHE A 7 0.68 9.53 -39.76
C PHE A 7 1.55 10.68 -39.28
N ILE A 8 2.60 10.39 -38.50
CA ILE A 8 3.53 11.40 -37.99
C ILE A 8 4.31 12.05 -39.15
N ARG A 9 4.85 11.27 -40.08
CA ARG A 9 5.61 11.77 -41.23
C ARG A 9 4.78 12.56 -42.25
N SER A 10 3.46 12.41 -42.24
CA SER A 10 2.58 13.17 -43.13
C SER A 10 2.36 14.61 -42.63
N ASN A 11 2.67 14.90 -41.38
CA ASN A 11 2.60 16.25 -40.85
C ASN A 11 3.97 16.95 -41.00
N PRO A 12 4.04 18.09 -41.73
CA PRO A 12 5.31 18.76 -42.01
C PRO A 12 5.95 19.39 -40.77
N ASP A 13 5.15 19.64 -39.70
CA ASP A 13 5.63 20.24 -38.45
C ASP A 13 6.15 19.20 -37.45
N TRP A 14 6.10 17.90 -37.78
CA TRP A 14 6.48 16.82 -36.89
C TRP A 14 7.70 16.08 -37.36
N GLU A 15 8.62 15.83 -36.43
CA GLU A 15 9.78 14.96 -36.63
C GLU A 15 9.51 13.60 -36.00
N PHE A 16 9.70 12.52 -36.78
CA PHE A 16 9.53 11.16 -36.28
C PHE A 16 10.76 10.73 -35.50
N VAL A 17 10.59 10.40 -34.20
CA VAL A 17 11.64 9.94 -33.30
C VAL A 17 11.69 8.42 -33.25
N ASP A 18 10.64 7.77 -32.70
CA ASP A 18 10.58 6.30 -32.54
C ASP A 18 9.14 5.81 -32.38
N VAL A 19 8.97 4.48 -32.42
CA VAL A 19 7.73 3.79 -32.07
C VAL A 19 7.98 2.89 -30.87
N TYR A 20 7.29 3.18 -29.75
CA TYR A 20 7.38 2.42 -28.52
C TYR A 20 6.23 1.42 -28.44
N THR A 21 6.55 0.14 -28.32
CA THR A 21 5.56 -0.95 -28.28
C THR A 21 5.86 -1.89 -27.12
N ASP A 22 4.79 -2.38 -26.51
CA ASP A 22 4.82 -3.47 -25.53
C ASP A 22 4.17 -4.69 -26.17
N GLU A 23 4.93 -5.55 -26.86
CA GLU A 23 4.41 -6.72 -27.56
C GLU A 23 4.12 -7.88 -26.60
N GLY A 24 2.97 -8.55 -26.78
CA GLY A 24 2.66 -9.85 -26.16
C GLY A 24 2.30 -9.82 -24.66
N ILE A 25 2.09 -8.66 -24.06
CA ILE A 25 1.73 -8.58 -22.63
C ILE A 25 0.21 -8.66 -22.50
N SER A 26 -0.32 -9.83 -22.04
CA SER A 26 -1.71 -9.96 -21.65
C SER A 26 -2.02 -9.06 -20.44
N ALA A 27 -3.28 -8.61 -20.31
CA ALA A 27 -3.75 -7.74 -19.22
C ALA A 27 -3.48 -8.28 -17.80
N LEU A 28 -3.08 -9.55 -17.67
CA LEU A 28 -2.79 -10.24 -16.41
C LEU A 28 -1.32 -10.18 -15.97
N ASN A 29 -0.38 -9.81 -16.86
CA ASN A 29 1.05 -9.81 -16.54
C ASN A 29 1.54 -8.38 -16.29
N THR A 30 1.63 -7.99 -15.01
CA THR A 30 1.69 -6.60 -14.53
C THR A 30 3.11 -6.00 -14.43
N LYS A 31 4.18 -6.68 -14.83
CA LYS A 31 5.54 -6.28 -14.42
C LYS A 31 6.40 -5.57 -15.46
N HIS A 32 6.15 -5.68 -16.77
CA HIS A 32 7.05 -5.08 -17.76
C HIS A 32 6.29 -4.33 -18.87
N ARG A 33 6.31 -3.02 -18.82
CA ARG A 33 5.99 -2.10 -19.92
C ARG A 33 7.29 -1.38 -20.33
N ASP A 34 8.24 -2.18 -20.79
CA ASP A 34 9.58 -1.66 -21.08
C ASP A 34 9.55 -0.61 -22.21
N GLY A 35 8.70 -0.81 -23.21
CA GLY A 35 8.46 0.18 -24.26
C GLY A 35 7.84 1.47 -23.73
N PHE A 36 6.82 1.38 -22.90
CA PHE A 36 6.19 2.55 -22.28
C PHE A 36 7.16 3.30 -21.35
N ASN A 37 7.88 2.58 -20.50
CA ASN A 37 8.83 3.19 -19.56
C ASN A 37 9.96 3.90 -20.32
N ARG A 38 10.51 3.28 -21.36
CA ARG A 38 11.52 3.89 -22.24
C ARG A 38 10.99 5.15 -22.92
N MET A 39 9.73 5.15 -23.38
CA MET A 39 9.09 6.35 -23.95
C MET A 39 9.04 7.50 -22.93
N ILE A 40 8.66 7.21 -21.68
CA ILE A 40 8.61 8.23 -20.62
C ILE A 40 10.03 8.75 -20.31
N GLU A 41 11.01 7.86 -20.18
CA GLU A 41 12.42 8.25 -19.96
C GLU A 41 12.95 9.16 -21.08
N ASP A 42 12.70 8.83 -22.34
CA ASP A 42 13.11 9.64 -23.48
C ASP A 42 12.36 11.00 -23.53
N ALA A 43 11.09 11.03 -23.15
CA ALA A 43 10.33 12.26 -23.02
C ALA A 43 10.88 13.17 -21.90
N LEU A 44 11.16 12.62 -20.73
CA LEU A 44 11.73 13.38 -19.61
C LEU A 44 13.19 13.83 -19.89
N ALA A 45 13.91 13.11 -20.72
CA ALA A 45 15.23 13.50 -21.21
C ALA A 45 15.19 14.59 -22.30
N GLY A 46 14.00 15.06 -22.69
CA GLY A 46 13.82 16.09 -23.71
C GLY A 46 14.02 15.62 -25.15
N LYS A 47 14.07 14.32 -25.40
CA LYS A 47 14.21 13.74 -26.76
C LYS A 47 12.88 13.75 -27.52
N ILE A 48 11.75 13.80 -26.80
CA ILE A 48 10.40 13.76 -27.31
C ILE A 48 9.62 14.93 -26.70
N ASN A 49 8.91 15.70 -27.50
CA ASN A 49 8.03 16.78 -27.06
C ASN A 49 6.55 16.49 -27.38
N LEU A 50 6.28 15.46 -28.21
CA LEU A 50 4.94 15.02 -28.56
C LEU A 50 4.86 13.50 -28.56
N ILE A 51 3.83 12.97 -27.87
CA ILE A 51 3.49 11.55 -27.87
C ILE A 51 2.13 11.39 -28.55
N VAL A 52 2.06 10.55 -29.59
CA VAL A 52 0.82 10.19 -30.26
C VAL A 52 0.41 8.78 -29.83
N THR A 53 -0.78 8.63 -29.30
CA THR A 53 -1.31 7.33 -28.85
C THR A 53 -2.74 7.13 -29.30
N LYS A 54 -3.14 5.87 -29.42
CA LYS A 54 -4.46 5.49 -29.94
C LYS A 54 -5.63 6.01 -29.08
N SER A 55 -5.49 5.91 -27.74
CA SER A 55 -6.56 6.31 -26.81
C SER A 55 -6.04 6.42 -25.39
N VAL A 56 -6.77 7.14 -24.55
CA VAL A 56 -6.52 7.27 -23.11
C VAL A 56 -6.44 5.87 -22.44
N SER A 57 -7.34 4.96 -22.79
CA SER A 57 -7.38 3.60 -22.22
C SER A 57 -6.19 2.72 -22.62
N ARG A 58 -5.43 3.07 -23.65
CA ARG A 58 -4.21 2.37 -24.08
C ARG A 58 -2.94 2.99 -23.49
N PHE A 59 -3.03 4.25 -23.09
CA PHE A 59 -1.89 4.99 -22.57
C PHE A 59 -1.42 4.42 -21.23
N ALA A 60 -2.31 4.20 -20.26
CA ALA A 60 -1.95 3.59 -18.99
C ALA A 60 -3.00 2.56 -18.52
N ARG A 61 -2.67 1.79 -17.47
CA ARG A 61 -3.44 0.64 -17.00
C ARG A 61 -4.67 1.02 -16.18
N ASN A 62 -4.58 2.09 -15.44
CA ASN A 62 -5.65 2.62 -14.58
C ASN A 62 -5.66 4.15 -14.63
N THR A 63 -6.71 4.72 -14.09
CA THR A 63 -6.95 6.17 -14.12
C THR A 63 -5.87 6.95 -13.34
N VAL A 64 -5.39 6.40 -12.21
CA VAL A 64 -4.39 7.04 -11.36
C VAL A 64 -3.04 7.14 -12.07
N ASP A 65 -2.57 6.02 -12.66
CA ASP A 65 -1.29 5.98 -13.39
C ASP A 65 -1.35 6.87 -14.63
N SER A 66 -2.47 6.84 -15.38
CA SER A 66 -2.68 7.71 -16.54
C SER A 66 -2.57 9.17 -16.17
N LEU A 67 -3.29 9.58 -15.12
CA LEU A 67 -3.33 10.97 -14.64
C LEU A 67 -1.95 11.44 -14.18
N SER A 68 -1.26 10.62 -13.39
CA SER A 68 0.07 10.95 -12.86
C SER A 68 1.10 11.11 -13.98
N THR A 69 1.06 10.20 -14.96
CA THR A 69 1.97 10.23 -16.11
C THR A 69 1.70 11.44 -17.02
N ILE A 70 0.43 11.74 -17.32
CA ILE A 70 0.08 12.90 -18.16
C ILE A 70 0.51 14.20 -17.49
N ARG A 71 0.30 14.33 -16.16
CA ARG A 71 0.75 15.51 -15.41
C ARG A 71 2.26 15.68 -15.44
N LEU A 72 2.99 14.57 -15.20
CA LEU A 72 4.45 14.57 -15.26
C LEU A 72 4.97 15.00 -16.63
N LEU A 73 4.40 14.46 -17.71
CA LEU A 73 4.75 14.86 -19.09
C LEU A 73 4.46 16.33 -19.35
N LYS A 74 3.28 16.81 -18.90
CA LYS A 74 2.89 18.22 -19.04
C LYS A 74 3.84 19.16 -18.30
N GLU A 75 4.28 18.82 -17.09
CA GLU A 75 5.27 19.57 -16.32
C GLU A 75 6.62 19.69 -17.03
N HIS A 76 6.96 18.71 -17.87
CA HIS A 76 8.18 18.68 -18.67
C HIS A 76 7.99 19.21 -20.10
N GLY A 77 6.83 19.82 -20.40
CA GLY A 77 6.55 20.40 -21.72
C GLY A 77 6.30 19.37 -22.82
N VAL A 78 5.96 18.12 -22.45
CA VAL A 78 5.63 17.05 -23.38
C VAL A 78 4.13 16.94 -23.54
N GLU A 79 3.65 17.13 -24.77
CA GLU A 79 2.24 17.01 -25.12
C GLU A 79 1.85 15.57 -25.46
N VAL A 80 0.61 15.18 -25.17
CA VAL A 80 0.09 13.87 -25.59
C VAL A 80 -1.18 14.08 -26.43
N PHE A 81 -1.20 13.46 -27.61
CA PHE A 81 -2.38 13.42 -28.48
C PHE A 81 -3.04 12.04 -28.43
N PHE A 82 -4.29 12.02 -28.02
CA PHE A 82 -5.18 10.85 -28.00
C PHE A 82 -6.02 10.83 -29.28
N GLU A 83 -5.62 9.99 -30.25
CA GLU A 83 -6.21 9.96 -31.58
C GLU A 83 -7.71 9.66 -31.54
N LYS A 84 -8.14 8.61 -30.83
CA LYS A 84 -9.55 8.17 -30.78
C LYS A 84 -10.47 9.25 -30.19
N GLU A 85 -10.02 9.91 -29.14
CA GLU A 85 -10.79 10.94 -28.44
C GLU A 85 -10.60 12.33 -29.11
N ALA A 86 -9.62 12.49 -30.03
CA ALA A 86 -9.21 13.73 -30.63
C ALA A 86 -8.91 14.84 -29.59
N ILE A 87 -8.11 14.47 -28.55
CA ILE A 87 -7.76 15.32 -27.42
C ILE A 87 -6.26 15.55 -27.38
N TRP A 88 -5.87 16.81 -27.22
CA TRP A 88 -4.51 17.28 -26.94
C TRP A 88 -4.42 17.64 -25.47
N THR A 89 -3.35 17.24 -24.79
CA THR A 89 -3.24 17.46 -23.33
C THR A 89 -2.98 18.92 -22.95
N PHE A 90 -2.55 19.77 -23.88
CA PHE A 90 -2.32 21.19 -23.62
C PHE A 90 -3.51 22.08 -23.97
N ASP A 91 -4.54 21.55 -24.60
CA ASP A 91 -5.74 22.30 -24.92
C ASP A 91 -6.79 22.28 -23.79
N GLY A 92 -7.89 23.03 -23.94
CA GLY A 92 -8.98 23.08 -22.95
C GLY A 92 -9.71 21.74 -22.78
N ARG A 93 -9.72 20.86 -23.79
CA ARG A 93 -10.29 19.50 -23.69
C ARG A 93 -9.37 18.61 -22.86
N GLY A 94 -8.05 18.79 -22.98
CA GLY A 94 -7.06 18.12 -22.16
C GLY A 94 -7.22 18.46 -20.68
N GLU A 95 -7.44 19.72 -20.32
CA GLU A 95 -7.72 20.14 -18.94
C GLU A 95 -9.01 19.52 -18.40
N LEU A 96 -10.06 19.49 -19.20
CA LEU A 96 -11.31 18.83 -18.84
C LEU A 96 -11.09 17.32 -18.61
N LEU A 97 -10.36 16.66 -19.51
CA LEU A 97 -9.99 15.24 -19.36
C LEU A 97 -9.26 14.99 -18.05
N LEU A 98 -8.23 15.79 -17.72
CA LEU A 98 -7.47 15.67 -16.48
C LEU A 98 -8.34 15.89 -15.24
N THR A 99 -9.30 16.80 -15.31
CA THR A 99 -10.27 17.05 -14.22
C THR A 99 -11.17 15.83 -13.99
N ILE A 100 -11.74 15.29 -15.06
CA ILE A 100 -12.57 14.06 -14.98
C ILE A 100 -11.75 12.88 -14.47
N MET A 101 -10.55 12.67 -14.98
CA MET A 101 -9.66 11.61 -14.54
C MET A 101 -9.28 11.76 -13.06
N SER A 102 -9.07 13.00 -12.58
CA SER A 102 -8.81 13.25 -11.15
C SER A 102 -9.98 12.81 -10.27
N SER A 103 -11.20 13.14 -10.67
CA SER A 103 -12.41 12.76 -9.94
C SER A 103 -12.61 11.24 -9.93
N LEU A 104 -12.38 10.58 -11.07
CA LEU A 104 -12.47 9.12 -11.18
C LEU A 104 -11.39 8.42 -10.34
N ALA A 105 -10.16 8.91 -10.34
CA ALA A 105 -9.07 8.37 -9.55
C ALA A 105 -9.34 8.48 -8.03
N GLN A 106 -9.94 9.58 -7.59
CA GLN A 106 -10.37 9.76 -6.21
C GLN A 106 -11.47 8.76 -5.84
N GLU A 107 -12.47 8.59 -6.69
CA GLU A 107 -13.58 7.66 -6.45
C GLU A 107 -13.11 6.21 -6.44
N GLU A 108 -12.21 5.82 -7.36
CA GLU A 108 -11.56 4.49 -7.37
C GLU A 108 -10.81 4.24 -6.05
N SER A 109 -10.01 5.20 -5.60
CA SER A 109 -9.27 5.10 -4.34
C SER A 109 -10.20 4.99 -3.13
N ARG A 110 -11.32 5.73 -3.13
CA ARG A 110 -12.35 5.65 -2.10
C ARG A 110 -12.99 4.27 -2.07
N SER A 111 -13.44 3.77 -3.22
CA SER A 111 -14.07 2.46 -3.37
C SER A 111 -13.17 1.32 -2.88
N ILE A 112 -11.88 1.35 -3.25
CA ILE A 112 -10.89 0.38 -2.76
C ILE A 112 -10.78 0.43 -1.23
N SER A 113 -10.69 1.62 -0.65
CA SER A 113 -10.60 1.81 0.81
C SER A 113 -11.84 1.29 1.54
N GLU A 114 -13.02 1.57 1.02
CA GLU A 114 -14.30 1.09 1.57
C GLU A 114 -14.41 -0.43 1.50
N ASN A 115 -14.04 -1.04 0.37
CA ASN A 115 -14.05 -2.50 0.19
C ASN A 115 -13.07 -3.20 1.14
N VAL A 116 -11.86 -2.68 1.31
CA VAL A 116 -10.89 -3.21 2.28
C VAL A 116 -11.43 -3.12 3.71
N THR A 117 -11.99 -1.96 4.07
CA THR A 117 -12.57 -1.73 5.39
C THR A 117 -13.76 -2.68 5.65
N TRP A 118 -14.64 -2.84 4.68
CA TRP A 118 -15.76 -3.78 4.76
C TRP A 118 -15.27 -5.23 4.94
N GLY A 119 -14.30 -5.65 4.13
CA GLY A 119 -13.71 -6.99 4.25
C GLY A 119 -13.05 -7.24 5.61
N GLN A 120 -12.38 -6.23 6.17
CA GLN A 120 -11.82 -6.31 7.53
C GLN A 120 -12.92 -6.43 8.59
N ARG A 121 -13.96 -5.60 8.54
CA ARG A 121 -15.08 -5.64 9.49
C ARG A 121 -15.80 -6.98 9.45
N LYS A 122 -16.04 -7.52 8.26
CA LYS A 122 -16.62 -8.85 8.10
C LYS A 122 -15.77 -9.94 8.78
N ARG A 123 -14.45 -9.91 8.57
CA ARG A 123 -13.53 -10.84 9.26
C ARG A 123 -13.55 -10.69 10.77
N PHE A 124 -13.68 -9.47 11.28
CA PHE A 124 -13.80 -9.21 12.72
C PHE A 124 -15.12 -9.73 13.27
N ALA A 125 -16.23 -9.53 12.56
CA ALA A 125 -17.53 -10.07 12.91
C ALA A 125 -17.54 -11.62 12.92
N ASP A 126 -16.77 -12.25 12.00
CA ASP A 126 -16.57 -13.71 11.97
C ASP A 126 -15.59 -14.21 13.05
N GLY A 127 -15.12 -13.36 13.97
CA GLY A 127 -14.19 -13.73 15.03
C GLY A 127 -12.78 -14.07 14.54
N LYS A 128 -12.41 -13.73 13.30
CA LYS A 128 -11.10 -14.06 12.71
C LYS A 128 -10.02 -13.11 13.20
N VAL A 129 -9.33 -13.52 14.26
CA VAL A 129 -8.21 -12.76 14.83
C VAL A 129 -6.96 -12.96 13.97
N THR A 130 -6.29 -11.86 13.62
CA THR A 130 -4.96 -11.91 13.01
C THR A 130 -3.90 -11.64 14.06
N MET A 131 -2.95 -12.55 14.23
CA MET A 131 -1.83 -12.41 15.16
C MET A 131 -0.51 -12.26 14.39
N PRO A 132 0.32 -11.26 14.73
CA PRO A 132 1.65 -11.09 14.16
C PRO A 132 2.65 -12.05 14.82
N TYR A 133 2.53 -13.36 14.56
CA TYR A 133 3.31 -14.41 15.20
C TYR A 133 4.82 -14.18 15.22
N SER A 134 5.37 -13.51 14.21
CA SER A 134 6.81 -13.18 14.14
C SER A 134 7.28 -12.20 15.22
N SER A 135 6.36 -11.56 15.95
CA SER A 135 6.67 -10.61 17.02
C SER A 135 5.76 -10.76 18.24
N PHE A 136 5.04 -11.88 18.32
CA PHE A 136 4.10 -12.18 19.40
C PHE A 136 4.68 -13.33 20.25
N LEU A 137 5.38 -12.98 21.32
CA LEU A 137 6.08 -13.93 22.19
C LEU A 137 5.11 -14.91 22.85
N GLY A 138 5.46 -16.18 22.90
CA GLY A 138 4.68 -17.24 23.55
C GLY A 138 3.69 -17.96 22.64
N TYR A 139 3.52 -17.51 21.39
CA TYR A 139 2.59 -18.11 20.45
C TYR A 139 3.19 -18.26 19.05
N ARG A 140 2.87 -19.36 18.39
CA ARG A 140 3.12 -19.60 16.97
C ARG A 140 1.82 -19.91 16.24
N LYS A 141 1.85 -19.89 14.93
CA LYS A 141 0.71 -20.35 14.11
C LYS A 141 0.73 -21.88 14.06
N GLY A 142 -0.32 -22.51 14.58
CA GLY A 142 -0.52 -23.96 14.51
C GLY A 142 -0.84 -24.44 13.10
N ALA A 143 -0.84 -25.75 12.90
CA ALA A 143 -1.15 -26.40 11.62
C ALA A 143 -2.59 -26.16 11.15
N ASP A 144 -3.50 -25.99 12.09
CA ASP A 144 -4.91 -25.61 11.86
C ASP A 144 -5.13 -24.10 11.64
N GLY A 145 -4.04 -23.31 11.72
CA GLY A 145 -4.07 -21.86 11.60
C GLY A 145 -4.43 -21.10 12.88
N LEU A 146 -4.73 -21.82 13.97
CA LEU A 146 -5.01 -21.25 15.28
C LEU A 146 -3.70 -20.97 16.06
N PRO A 147 -3.76 -20.09 17.10
CA PRO A 147 -2.61 -19.86 17.97
C PRO A 147 -2.22 -21.11 18.77
N GLU A 148 -0.97 -21.53 18.67
CA GLU A 148 -0.38 -22.59 19.46
C GLU A 148 0.64 -22.00 20.44
N ILE A 149 0.65 -22.47 21.69
CA ILE A 149 1.57 -21.99 22.73
C ILE A 149 2.97 -22.58 22.47
N VAL A 150 3.98 -21.72 22.55
CA VAL A 150 5.40 -22.11 22.59
C VAL A 150 5.85 -22.11 24.04
N PRO A 151 6.06 -23.29 24.68
CA PRO A 151 6.26 -23.39 26.13
C PRO A 151 7.41 -22.56 26.68
N GLU A 152 8.54 -22.54 25.98
CA GLU A 152 9.75 -21.80 26.36
C GLU A 152 9.49 -20.27 26.36
N GLU A 153 8.83 -19.77 25.33
CA GLU A 153 8.49 -18.36 25.22
C GLU A 153 7.37 -17.96 26.19
N ALA A 154 6.40 -18.84 26.41
CA ALA A 154 5.32 -18.64 27.38
C ALA A 154 5.87 -18.54 28.82
N ALA A 155 6.97 -19.26 29.14
CA ALA A 155 7.65 -19.12 30.42
C ALA A 155 8.22 -17.70 30.62
N ILE A 156 8.80 -17.11 29.56
CA ILE A 156 9.31 -15.74 29.60
C ILE A 156 8.16 -14.73 29.84
N VAL A 157 7.05 -14.92 29.14
CA VAL A 157 5.85 -14.06 29.34
C VAL A 157 5.35 -14.15 30.76
N ARG A 158 5.20 -15.36 31.34
CA ARG A 158 4.80 -15.55 32.73
C ARG A 158 5.79 -14.90 33.70
N GLN A 159 7.10 -14.99 33.43
CA GLN A 159 8.13 -14.34 34.25
C GLN A 159 7.97 -12.83 34.25
N ILE A 160 7.70 -12.22 33.08
CA ILE A 160 7.45 -10.77 32.98
C ILE A 160 6.25 -10.36 33.85
N TYR A 161 5.13 -11.09 33.78
CA TYR A 161 3.96 -10.82 34.63
C TYR A 161 4.29 -11.00 36.12
N THR A 162 5.00 -12.07 36.49
CA THR A 162 5.38 -12.33 37.89
C THR A 162 6.24 -11.22 38.45
N LEU A 163 7.28 -10.79 37.72
CA LEU A 163 8.16 -9.70 38.13
C LEU A 163 7.40 -8.38 38.30
N PHE A 164 6.45 -8.10 37.39
CA PHE A 164 5.62 -6.89 37.47
C PHE A 164 4.71 -6.93 38.72
N ILE A 165 4.06 -8.07 39.02
CA ILE A 165 3.21 -8.24 40.22
C ILE A 165 4.06 -8.11 41.50
N GLN A 166 5.34 -8.50 41.47
CA GLN A 166 6.29 -8.31 42.56
C GLN A 166 6.74 -6.84 42.73
N GLY A 167 6.20 -5.89 41.95
CA GLY A 167 6.50 -4.48 42.03
C GLY A 167 7.76 -4.03 41.28
N LYS A 168 8.32 -4.86 40.40
CA LYS A 168 9.46 -4.45 39.58
C LYS A 168 9.00 -3.47 38.50
N THR A 169 9.80 -2.41 38.26
CA THR A 169 9.50 -1.44 37.20
C THR A 169 9.73 -1.99 35.80
N LEU A 170 9.07 -1.45 34.78
CA LEU A 170 9.25 -1.85 33.38
C LEU A 170 10.73 -1.77 32.94
N ASN A 171 11.43 -0.73 33.35
CA ASN A 171 12.85 -0.56 33.05
C ASN A 171 13.71 -1.63 33.73
N TRP A 172 13.41 -1.97 34.98
CA TRP A 172 14.11 -3.03 35.70
C TRP A 172 13.92 -4.38 35.02
N ILE A 173 12.69 -4.73 34.65
CA ILE A 173 12.36 -5.98 33.95
C ILE A 173 13.08 -6.07 32.60
N ALA A 174 13.08 -4.98 31.81
CA ALA A 174 13.78 -4.92 30.53
C ALA A 174 15.29 -5.14 30.68
N LYS A 175 15.89 -4.50 31.70
CA LYS A 175 17.33 -4.68 32.03
C LYS A 175 17.63 -6.11 32.45
N TYR A 176 16.83 -6.66 33.34
CA TYR A 176 16.96 -8.06 33.83
C TYR A 176 16.91 -9.06 32.68
N LEU A 177 15.91 -8.99 31.78
CA LEU A 177 15.80 -9.88 30.64
C LEU A 177 17.00 -9.76 29.67
N THR A 178 17.52 -8.54 29.50
CA THR A 178 18.72 -8.27 28.69
C THR A 178 19.96 -8.92 29.31
N GLU A 179 20.15 -8.79 30.62
CA GLU A 179 21.27 -9.37 31.37
C GLU A 179 21.23 -10.91 31.42
N GLN A 180 20.03 -11.50 31.39
CA GLN A 180 19.82 -12.94 31.26
C GLN A 180 20.04 -13.46 29.83
N GLY A 181 20.36 -12.61 28.87
CA GLY A 181 20.57 -13.00 27.46
C GLY A 181 19.31 -13.48 26.75
N ILE A 182 18.11 -13.17 27.28
CA ILE A 182 16.84 -13.60 26.70
C ILE A 182 16.54 -12.73 25.48
N PRO A 183 16.34 -13.31 24.28
CA PRO A 183 16.03 -12.51 23.09
C PRO A 183 14.64 -11.86 23.18
N THR A 184 14.50 -10.68 22.57
CA THR A 184 13.18 -10.03 22.44
C THR A 184 12.29 -10.81 21.46
N PRO A 185 10.95 -10.53 21.41
CA PRO A 185 10.05 -11.16 20.43
C PRO A 185 10.49 -11.01 18.97
N ARG A 186 11.34 -10.02 18.66
CA ARG A 186 11.92 -9.78 17.33
C ARG A 186 13.38 -10.26 17.20
N GLY A 187 13.84 -11.09 18.11
CA GLY A 187 15.20 -11.64 18.10
C GLY A 187 16.33 -10.65 18.46
N LYS A 188 16.01 -9.44 18.97
CA LYS A 188 17.03 -8.47 19.39
C LYS A 188 17.57 -8.82 20.79
N ALA A 189 18.86 -8.56 21.03
CA ALA A 189 19.50 -8.84 22.31
C ALA A 189 19.05 -7.89 23.43
N LYS A 190 18.67 -6.64 23.11
CA LYS A 190 18.34 -5.60 24.11
C LYS A 190 16.84 -5.39 24.22
N TRP A 191 16.30 -5.60 25.43
CA TRP A 191 14.91 -5.28 25.75
C TRP A 191 14.73 -3.78 26.03
N GLN A 192 13.55 -3.28 25.67
CA GLN A 192 13.10 -1.93 25.97
C GLN A 192 11.88 -1.99 26.90
N SER A 193 11.73 -1.00 27.77
CA SER A 193 10.56 -0.89 28.65
C SER A 193 9.24 -0.88 27.90
N SER A 194 9.19 -0.23 26.73
CA SER A 194 8.01 -0.23 25.86
C SER A 194 7.63 -1.61 25.32
N THR A 195 8.60 -2.52 25.14
CA THR A 195 8.32 -3.92 24.75
C THR A 195 7.69 -4.69 25.93
N VAL A 196 8.21 -4.50 27.13
CA VAL A 196 7.63 -5.08 28.35
C VAL A 196 6.23 -4.56 28.59
N GLU A 197 6.01 -3.25 28.48
CA GLU A 197 4.70 -2.62 28.59
C GLU A 197 3.71 -3.17 27.56
N SER A 198 4.13 -3.31 26.32
CA SER A 198 3.30 -3.88 25.24
C SER A 198 2.87 -5.31 25.52
N ILE A 199 3.70 -6.13 26.20
CA ILE A 199 3.32 -7.49 26.61
C ILE A 199 2.30 -7.43 27.77
N LEU A 200 2.57 -6.63 28.79
CA LEU A 200 1.71 -6.53 29.97
C LEU A 200 0.33 -5.94 29.68
N THR A 201 0.23 -5.05 28.69
CA THR A 201 -1.03 -4.37 28.31
C THR A 201 -1.78 -5.08 27.18
N ASN A 202 -1.25 -6.20 26.66
CA ASN A 202 -1.88 -6.90 25.55
C ASN A 202 -2.92 -7.90 26.04
N GLU A 203 -4.18 -7.60 25.81
CA GLU A 203 -5.32 -8.43 26.21
C GLU A 203 -5.32 -9.86 25.64
N LYS A 204 -4.58 -10.08 24.54
CA LYS A 204 -4.48 -11.42 23.94
C LYS A 204 -3.83 -12.45 24.86
N TYR A 205 -2.96 -12.02 25.78
CA TYR A 205 -2.41 -12.92 26.80
C TYR A 205 -3.43 -13.33 27.86
N LYS A 206 -4.56 -12.63 27.96
CA LYS A 206 -5.69 -13.02 28.78
C LYS A 206 -6.65 -14.02 28.07
N GLY A 207 -6.44 -14.25 26.78
CA GLY A 207 -7.30 -15.11 25.97
C GLY A 207 -8.44 -14.37 25.26
N CYS A 208 -8.43 -13.04 25.24
CA CYS A 208 -9.41 -12.23 24.52
C CYS A 208 -8.70 -11.38 23.46
N ALA A 209 -9.37 -11.10 22.36
CA ALA A 209 -8.87 -10.13 21.37
C ALA A 209 -9.88 -9.01 21.15
N ILE A 210 -9.45 -7.77 21.38
CA ILE A 210 -10.23 -6.59 21.01
C ILE A 210 -9.82 -6.18 19.60
N LEU A 211 -10.76 -6.27 18.67
CA LEU A 211 -10.56 -5.95 17.25
C LEU A 211 -11.12 -4.55 16.96
N GLN A 212 -10.58 -3.90 15.94
CA GLN A 212 -10.97 -2.54 15.53
C GLN A 212 -10.71 -1.46 16.60
N LYS A 213 -9.59 -1.58 17.33
CA LYS A 213 -9.12 -0.56 18.30
C LYS A 213 -8.82 0.79 17.65
N LYS A 214 -8.50 0.79 16.35
CA LYS A 214 -8.24 1.99 15.52
C LYS A 214 -8.95 1.84 14.20
N PHE A 215 -9.32 2.95 13.59
CA PHE A 215 -9.89 2.99 12.25
C PHE A 215 -9.35 4.18 11.47
N THR A 216 -9.40 4.09 10.14
CA THR A 216 -9.00 5.17 9.24
C THR A 216 -10.15 6.18 9.14
N VAL A 217 -9.89 7.42 9.49
CA VAL A 217 -10.88 8.53 9.43
C VAL A 217 -10.98 9.08 8.01
N ASP A 218 -9.85 9.19 7.34
CA ASP A 218 -9.77 9.76 6.00
C ASP A 218 -8.96 8.85 5.08
N PHE A 219 -9.56 8.44 3.97
CA PHE A 219 -8.96 7.50 3.02
C PHE A 219 -7.82 8.12 2.20
N LEU A 220 -7.79 9.45 2.02
CA LEU A 220 -6.74 10.14 1.28
C LEU A 220 -5.46 10.26 2.11
N SER A 221 -5.55 10.82 3.31
CA SER A 221 -4.41 11.01 4.20
C SER A 221 -4.03 9.76 4.99
N LYS A 222 -4.87 8.71 4.94
CA LYS A 222 -4.76 7.46 5.73
C LYS A 222 -4.63 7.72 7.23
N LYS A 223 -5.17 8.85 7.71
CA LYS A 223 -5.13 9.24 9.11
C LYS A 223 -5.95 8.25 9.95
N MET A 224 -5.29 7.65 10.93
CA MET A 224 -5.92 6.72 11.87
C MET A 224 -6.31 7.41 13.17
N LYS A 225 -7.45 7.03 13.73
CA LYS A 225 -7.94 7.44 15.06
C LYS A 225 -8.13 6.21 15.95
N VAL A 226 -7.94 6.38 17.26
CA VAL A 226 -8.36 5.38 18.25
C VAL A 226 -9.89 5.33 18.24
N ASN A 227 -10.44 4.13 18.26
CA ASN A 227 -11.89 3.92 18.30
C ASN A 227 -12.39 4.10 19.74
N GLU A 228 -13.13 5.15 19.96
CA GLU A 228 -13.76 5.49 21.24
C GLU A 228 -15.26 5.17 21.24
N GLY A 229 -15.73 4.38 20.25
CA GLY A 229 -17.13 3.99 20.09
C GLY A 229 -17.76 4.49 18.78
N GLU A 230 -16.99 5.18 17.91
CA GLU A 230 -17.52 5.69 16.64
C GLU A 230 -17.80 4.59 15.62
N VAL A 231 -17.09 3.48 15.72
CA VAL A 231 -17.30 2.29 14.89
C VAL A 231 -17.38 1.04 15.75
N PRO A 232 -18.07 -0.02 15.32
CA PRO A 232 -18.18 -1.25 16.10
C PRO A 232 -16.83 -1.80 16.52
N GLN A 233 -16.69 -2.19 17.80
CA GLN A 233 -15.57 -2.99 18.30
C GLN A 233 -16.03 -4.42 18.50
N TYR A 234 -15.15 -5.37 18.23
CA TYR A 234 -15.44 -6.80 18.37
C TYR A 234 -14.52 -7.37 19.44
N ILE A 235 -15.10 -8.15 20.35
CA ILE A 235 -14.38 -8.90 21.40
C ILE A 235 -14.52 -10.38 21.08
N VAL A 236 -13.40 -11.07 20.92
CA VAL A 236 -13.33 -12.50 20.59
C VAL A 236 -12.53 -13.22 21.64
#